data_31c56e6780240ea7b8e11cd87d8ecc4d
#
_entry.id   31c56e6780240ea7b8e11cd87d8ecc4d
#
_cell.length_a   1.000
_cell.length_b   1.000
_cell.length_c   1.000
_cell.angle_alpha   90.00
_cell.angle_beta   90.00
_cell.angle_gamma   90.00
#
_symmetry.space_group_name_H-M   'P 1'
#
loop_
_entity.id
_entity.type
_entity.pdbx_description
1 polymer ?
#
loop_
_entity_poly.entity_id
_entity_poly.type
_entity_poly.pdbx_seq_one_letter_code
_entity_poly.pdbx_strand_id
1 'polypeptide(L)'
;AAKLFKLEQNYRSTQNIVAAANSLMKHNRNQIDKDVYSKNDEGEKVIVYETISDKREASIVCREIKRLTKEEGLRYTDFAILYRTNAQSRTFEEEMRKPEVGMGANYRIYGGLSFYQRKEIKDIIAYYRLVVNPDDEEAFRRIINYPARGIGNTTILKIVAAAEQSGVSLWETICHPMENGLDVNKGTMAKLLGFRNLIQSFIDEAQQKDALTLGEEIIDKAGIKAD
;
A
#
# COMPACT_ATOMS: atom_id res chain seq x y z
N ALA A 1 7.22 11.57 34.73
CA ALA A 1 7.91 11.69 33.44
C ALA A 1 8.41 10.31 33.02
N ALA A 2 8.23 9.93 31.75
CA ALA A 2 8.74 8.68 31.23
C ALA A 2 10.27 8.72 31.14
N LYS A 3 10.94 7.60 31.47
CA LYS A 3 12.40 7.48 31.34
C LYS A 3 12.71 6.98 29.92
N LEU A 4 13.57 7.70 29.22
CA LEU A 4 14.03 7.33 27.89
C LEU A 4 15.26 6.41 27.99
N PHE A 5 15.19 5.24 27.34
CA PHE A 5 16.31 4.35 27.15
C PHE A 5 16.68 4.29 25.68
N LYS A 6 17.95 4.48 25.35
CA LYS A 6 18.46 4.40 23.98
C LYS A 6 19.11 3.05 23.76
N LEU A 7 18.72 2.35 22.70
CA LEU A 7 19.37 1.12 22.24
C LEU A 7 20.39 1.51 21.17
N GLU A 8 21.68 1.47 21.52
CA GLU A 8 22.76 1.99 20.68
C GLU A 8 23.67 0.89 20.12
N GLN A 9 23.70 -0.29 20.76
CA GLN A 9 24.51 -1.39 20.24
C GLN A 9 23.78 -2.15 19.12
N ASN A 10 24.42 -2.21 17.94
CA ASN A 10 24.01 -3.03 16.81
C ASN A 10 24.81 -4.34 16.81
N TYR A 11 24.09 -5.46 16.80
CA TYR A 11 24.66 -6.81 16.87
C TYR A 11 24.73 -7.51 15.49
N ARG A 12 24.19 -6.90 14.46
CA ARG A 12 24.05 -7.50 13.13
C ARG A 12 25.15 -7.05 12.16
N SER A 13 25.34 -5.75 12.06
CA SER A 13 26.13 -5.13 11.00
C SER A 13 27.58 -4.92 11.41
N THR A 14 28.47 -4.85 10.43
CA THR A 14 29.86 -4.44 10.59
C THR A 14 29.96 -2.93 10.90
N GLN A 15 31.13 -2.50 11.37
CA GLN A 15 31.33 -1.11 11.79
C GLN A 15 31.16 -0.12 10.63
N ASN A 16 31.64 -0.46 9.43
CA ASN A 16 31.49 0.39 8.24
C ASN A 16 30.04 0.63 7.85
N ILE A 17 29.18 -0.39 7.96
CA ILE A 17 27.73 -0.24 7.69
C ILE A 17 27.07 0.65 8.73
N VAL A 18 27.42 0.48 10.01
CA VAL A 18 26.87 1.28 11.09
C VAL A 18 27.31 2.74 10.98
N ALA A 19 28.57 2.98 10.67
CA ALA A 19 29.09 4.33 10.44
C ALA A 19 28.37 5.05 9.28
N ALA A 20 28.15 4.36 8.16
CA ALA A 20 27.41 4.88 7.02
C ALA A 20 25.95 5.21 7.41
N ALA A 21 25.28 4.32 8.16
CA ALA A 21 23.93 4.53 8.64
C ALA A 21 23.82 5.74 9.59
N ASN A 22 24.75 5.88 10.55
CA ASN A 22 24.83 7.05 11.44
C ASN A 22 25.01 8.34 10.65
N SER A 23 25.90 8.35 9.64
CA SER A 23 26.12 9.51 8.77
C SER A 23 24.85 9.91 8.04
N LEU A 24 24.12 8.96 7.47
CA LEU A 24 22.85 9.20 6.81
C LEU A 24 21.80 9.76 7.77
N MET A 25 21.69 9.18 8.95
CA MET A 25 20.71 9.57 9.95
C MET A 25 20.91 10.98 10.51
N LYS A 26 22.13 11.51 10.52
CA LYS A 26 22.41 12.90 10.93
C LYS A 26 21.68 13.95 10.09
N HIS A 27 21.24 13.60 8.88
CA HIS A 27 20.45 14.48 8.02
C HIS A 27 18.94 14.47 8.36
N ASN A 28 18.49 13.57 9.23
CA ASN A 28 17.10 13.48 9.63
C ASN A 28 16.82 14.42 10.82
N ARG A 29 15.93 15.42 10.61
CA ARG A 29 15.61 16.45 11.62
C ARG A 29 14.68 15.95 12.73
N ASN A 30 13.90 14.91 12.50
CA ASN A 30 12.87 14.41 13.41
C ASN A 30 13.26 13.06 14.01
N GLN A 31 14.43 12.96 14.65
CA GLN A 31 14.88 11.73 15.27
C GLN A 31 15.28 11.96 16.73
N ILE A 32 15.27 10.87 17.51
CA ILE A 32 15.92 10.83 18.81
C ILE A 32 17.42 10.67 18.54
N ASP A 33 18.22 11.66 18.96
CA ASP A 33 19.67 11.63 18.78
C ASP A 33 20.27 10.44 19.54
N LYS A 34 20.94 9.54 18.78
CA LYS A 34 21.67 8.39 19.30
C LYS A 34 22.84 8.03 18.40
N ASP A 35 23.92 7.56 18.96
CA ASP A 35 25.06 7.05 18.22
C ASP A 35 25.05 5.52 18.30
N VAL A 36 24.69 4.89 17.18
CA VAL A 36 24.68 3.44 17.07
C VAL A 36 26.10 2.96 16.82
N TYR A 37 26.55 1.94 17.56
CA TYR A 37 27.88 1.34 17.39
C TYR A 37 27.78 -0.18 17.22
N SER A 38 28.81 -0.77 16.59
CA SER A 38 28.96 -2.22 16.47
C SER A 38 30.31 -2.67 17.07
N LYS A 39 30.29 -3.84 17.70
CA LYS A 39 31.48 -4.55 18.16
C LYS A 39 31.95 -5.63 17.19
N ASN A 40 31.25 -5.80 16.06
CA ASN A 40 31.66 -6.70 15.00
C ASN A 40 32.90 -6.12 14.26
N ASP A 41 33.45 -6.90 13.36
CA ASP A 41 34.58 -6.49 12.53
C ASP A 41 34.29 -5.20 11.76
N GLU A 42 35.33 -4.55 11.28
CA GLU A 42 35.22 -3.35 10.46
C GLU A 42 34.39 -3.62 9.18
N GLY A 43 34.63 -4.76 8.56
CA GLY A 43 33.93 -5.22 7.35
C GLY A 43 34.32 -4.44 6.11
N GLU A 44 33.69 -4.82 4.99
CA GLU A 44 33.87 -4.16 3.71
C GLU A 44 33.29 -2.73 3.70
N LYS A 45 33.84 -1.86 2.87
CA LYS A 45 33.34 -0.50 2.69
C LYS A 45 32.03 -0.52 1.90
N VAL A 46 31.12 0.37 2.24
CA VAL A 46 29.90 0.61 1.47
C VAL A 46 30.29 1.25 0.12
N ILE A 47 29.89 0.62 -0.98
CA ILE A 47 30.12 1.10 -2.33
C ILE A 47 28.84 1.76 -2.86
N VAL A 48 28.96 2.92 -3.47
CA VAL A 48 27.86 3.65 -4.10
C VAL A 48 28.08 3.67 -5.61
N TYR A 49 27.10 3.17 -6.35
CA TYR A 49 27.09 3.25 -7.81
C TYR A 49 26.03 4.25 -8.25
N GLU A 50 26.44 5.23 -9.05
CA GLU A 50 25.52 6.11 -9.75
C GLU A 50 25.23 5.54 -11.12
N THR A 51 23.94 5.48 -11.49
CA THR A 51 23.50 4.90 -12.76
C THR A 51 22.56 5.84 -13.50
N ILE A 52 22.57 5.74 -14.83
CA ILE A 52 21.74 6.59 -15.71
C ILE A 52 20.33 6.04 -15.93
N SER A 53 20.04 4.82 -15.47
CA SER A 53 18.72 4.18 -15.61
C SER A 53 18.56 3.02 -14.64
N ASP A 54 17.30 2.69 -14.31
CA ASP A 54 16.88 1.53 -13.52
C ASP A 54 17.35 0.19 -14.13
N LYS A 55 17.33 0.08 -15.47
CA LYS A 55 17.83 -1.11 -16.16
C LYS A 55 19.34 -1.28 -15.95
N ARG A 56 20.08 -0.18 -15.98
CA ARG A 56 21.54 -0.21 -15.75
C ARG A 56 21.84 -0.57 -14.29
N GLU A 57 21.08 -0.05 -13.36
CA GLU A 57 21.14 -0.39 -11.94
C GLU A 57 20.94 -1.91 -11.74
N ALA A 58 19.85 -2.46 -12.24
CA ALA A 58 19.56 -3.89 -12.13
C ALA A 58 20.67 -4.74 -12.76
N SER A 59 21.18 -4.34 -13.92
CA SER A 59 22.26 -5.06 -14.61
C SER A 59 23.57 -5.07 -13.80
N ILE A 60 23.92 -3.96 -13.13
CA ILE A 60 25.11 -3.89 -12.26
C ILE A 60 24.93 -4.83 -11.07
N VAL A 61 23.80 -4.74 -10.37
CA VAL A 61 23.49 -5.56 -9.19
C VAL A 61 23.52 -7.06 -9.55
N CYS A 62 22.85 -7.47 -10.62
CA CYS A 62 22.81 -8.87 -11.03
C CYS A 62 24.18 -9.41 -11.39
N ARG A 63 25.01 -8.61 -12.09
CA ARG A 63 26.38 -9.02 -12.41
C ARG A 63 27.26 -9.12 -11.18
N GLU A 64 27.10 -8.23 -10.21
CA GLU A 64 27.87 -8.27 -8.97
C GLU A 64 27.49 -9.51 -8.14
N ILE A 65 26.21 -9.83 -8.00
CA ILE A 65 25.77 -11.07 -7.36
C ILE A 65 26.38 -12.30 -8.04
N LYS A 66 26.36 -12.34 -9.38
CA LYS A 66 26.96 -13.44 -10.15
C LYS A 66 28.47 -13.55 -9.93
N ARG A 67 29.17 -12.41 -9.91
CA ARG A 67 30.60 -12.35 -9.63
C ARG A 67 30.93 -12.93 -8.25
N LEU A 68 30.27 -12.44 -7.22
CA LEU A 68 30.50 -12.87 -5.84
C LEU A 68 30.14 -14.35 -5.63
N THR A 69 29.08 -14.83 -6.25
CA THR A 69 28.71 -16.25 -6.21
C THR A 69 29.79 -17.11 -6.85
N LYS A 70 30.37 -16.67 -7.97
CA LYS A 70 31.38 -17.44 -8.71
C LYS A 70 32.78 -17.36 -8.07
N GLU A 71 33.20 -16.16 -7.65
CA GLU A 71 34.57 -15.89 -7.20
C GLU A 71 34.74 -16.16 -5.69
N GLU A 72 33.71 -15.87 -4.89
CA GLU A 72 33.77 -15.98 -3.43
C GLU A 72 32.93 -17.15 -2.88
N GLY A 73 32.23 -17.89 -3.76
CA GLY A 73 31.45 -19.06 -3.37
C GLY A 73 30.18 -18.72 -2.56
N LEU A 74 29.71 -17.46 -2.58
CA LEU A 74 28.51 -17.07 -1.89
C LEU A 74 27.26 -17.68 -2.54
N ARG A 75 26.27 -18.00 -1.74
CA ARG A 75 24.99 -18.58 -2.21
C ARG A 75 24.00 -17.46 -2.52
N TYR A 76 23.06 -17.66 -3.41
CA TYR A 76 21.98 -16.69 -3.66
C TYR A 76 21.20 -16.30 -2.41
N THR A 77 21.12 -17.17 -1.41
CA THR A 77 20.50 -16.90 -0.12
C THR A 77 21.26 -15.90 0.75
N ASP A 78 22.50 -15.58 0.42
CA ASP A 78 23.36 -14.67 1.17
C ASP A 78 23.19 -13.20 0.69
N PHE A 79 22.36 -13.00 -0.37
CA PHE A 79 22.10 -11.67 -0.92
C PHE A 79 20.67 -11.22 -0.65
N ALA A 80 20.51 -9.91 -0.48
CA ALA A 80 19.20 -9.25 -0.45
C ALA A 80 19.26 -7.94 -1.26
N ILE A 81 18.25 -7.71 -2.10
CA ILE A 81 18.05 -6.47 -2.83
C ILE A 81 16.92 -5.70 -2.13
N LEU A 82 17.24 -4.51 -1.63
CA LEU A 82 16.30 -3.62 -0.98
C LEU A 82 15.95 -2.46 -1.92
N TYR A 83 14.68 -2.15 -2.04
CA TYR A 83 14.19 -1.06 -2.89
C TYR A 83 13.12 -0.25 -2.17
N ARG A 84 12.91 0.99 -2.61
CA ARG A 84 11.98 1.93 -1.97
C ARG A 84 10.53 1.64 -2.32
N THR A 85 10.26 1.24 -3.57
CA THR A 85 8.91 0.98 -4.07
C THR A 85 8.82 -0.37 -4.75
N ASN A 86 7.67 -1.04 -4.66
CA ASN A 86 7.46 -2.35 -5.29
C ASN A 86 7.57 -2.31 -6.82
N ALA A 87 7.38 -1.15 -7.45
CA ALA A 87 7.55 -1.02 -8.89
C ALA A 87 8.99 -1.31 -9.36
N GLN A 88 9.98 -1.02 -8.51
CA GLN A 88 11.39 -1.26 -8.82
C GLN A 88 11.73 -2.75 -8.91
N SER A 89 11.01 -3.63 -8.21
CA SER A 89 11.27 -5.08 -8.25
C SER A 89 11.18 -5.65 -9.66
N ARG A 90 10.28 -5.11 -10.49
CA ARG A 90 10.04 -5.61 -11.84
C ARG A 90 11.30 -5.55 -12.72
N THR A 91 12.02 -4.45 -12.67
CA THR A 91 13.26 -4.28 -13.45
C THR A 91 14.33 -5.29 -13.03
N PHE A 92 14.44 -5.57 -11.72
CA PHE A 92 15.35 -6.62 -11.22
C PHE A 92 14.90 -8.01 -11.66
N GLU A 93 13.60 -8.32 -11.61
CA GLU A 93 13.07 -9.62 -12.06
C GLU A 93 13.32 -9.86 -13.55
N GLU A 94 13.09 -8.85 -14.38
CA GLU A 94 13.36 -8.90 -15.82
C GLU A 94 14.84 -9.16 -16.10
N GLU A 95 15.74 -8.50 -15.36
CA GLU A 95 17.19 -8.66 -15.51
C GLU A 95 17.65 -10.06 -15.06
N MET A 96 17.16 -10.55 -13.90
CA MET A 96 17.52 -11.87 -13.36
C MET A 96 17.11 -13.03 -14.27
N ARG A 97 16.02 -12.86 -15.05
CA ARG A 97 15.53 -13.89 -15.98
C ARG A 97 16.33 -13.98 -17.27
N LYS A 98 17.20 -13.01 -17.56
CA LYS A 98 18.04 -13.05 -18.77
C LYS A 98 18.99 -14.24 -18.74
N PRO A 99 19.14 -14.98 -19.86
CA PRO A 99 20.04 -16.14 -19.93
C PRO A 99 21.50 -15.78 -19.61
N GLU A 100 21.94 -14.57 -19.99
CA GLU A 100 23.29 -14.08 -19.75
C GLU A 100 23.58 -13.89 -18.26
N VAL A 101 22.59 -13.57 -17.48
CA VAL A 101 22.70 -13.42 -16.03
C VAL A 101 22.72 -14.79 -15.35
N GLY A 102 21.96 -15.76 -15.86
CA GLY A 102 21.99 -17.14 -15.41
C GLY A 102 21.43 -17.38 -14.01
N MET A 103 20.70 -16.41 -13.45
CA MET A 103 20.10 -16.53 -12.13
C MET A 103 18.72 -17.22 -12.17
N GLY A 104 18.06 -17.18 -13.34
CA GLY A 104 16.76 -17.82 -13.53
C GLY A 104 15.69 -17.33 -12.54
N ALA A 105 14.93 -18.27 -11.99
CA ALA A 105 13.89 -18.01 -10.99
C ALA A 105 14.38 -18.20 -9.54
N ASN A 106 15.69 -18.18 -9.30
CA ASN A 106 16.29 -18.40 -7.97
C ASN A 106 16.25 -17.16 -7.07
N TYR A 107 15.12 -16.45 -7.06
CA TYR A 107 14.87 -15.32 -6.17
C TYR A 107 13.49 -15.43 -5.53
N ARG A 108 13.31 -14.74 -4.41
CA ARG A 108 12.03 -14.62 -3.72
C ARG A 108 11.76 -13.16 -3.40
N ILE A 109 10.56 -12.69 -3.75
CA ILE A 109 10.12 -11.34 -3.40
C ILE A 109 9.44 -11.39 -2.04
N TYR A 110 9.94 -10.56 -1.10
CA TYR A 110 9.34 -10.37 0.21
C TYR A 110 8.65 -9.01 0.26
N GLY A 111 7.50 -8.94 0.93
CA GLY A 111 6.78 -7.69 1.13
C GLY A 111 6.12 -7.12 -0.12
N GLY A 112 6.13 -7.85 -1.23
CA GLY A 112 5.25 -7.56 -2.35
C GLY A 112 3.82 -7.68 -1.87
N LEU A 113 3.06 -6.57 -1.90
CA LEU A 113 1.62 -6.64 -1.65
C LEU A 113 1.03 -7.63 -2.66
N SER A 114 0.40 -8.69 -2.15
CA SER A 114 -0.44 -9.53 -2.99
C SER A 114 -1.34 -8.62 -3.83
N PHE A 115 -1.65 -9.01 -5.08
CA PHE A 115 -2.56 -8.26 -5.95
C PHE A 115 -3.79 -7.75 -5.17
N TYR A 116 -4.39 -8.62 -4.36
CA TYR A 116 -5.55 -8.32 -3.53
C TYR A 116 -5.28 -7.37 -2.34
N GLN A 117 -4.01 -7.10 -2.02
CA GLN A 117 -3.63 -6.17 -0.94
C GLN A 117 -3.36 -4.75 -1.45
N ARG A 118 -3.30 -4.57 -2.77
CA ARG A 118 -3.17 -3.23 -3.37
C ARG A 118 -4.38 -2.39 -3.02
N LYS A 119 -4.15 -1.10 -2.76
CA LYS A 119 -5.20 -0.16 -2.37
C LYS A 119 -6.33 -0.13 -3.41
N GLU A 120 -5.98 0.01 -4.67
CA GLU A 120 -6.89 0.10 -5.81
C GLU A 120 -7.79 -1.14 -5.91
N ILE A 121 -7.20 -2.32 -5.71
CA ILE A 121 -7.93 -3.59 -5.75
C ILE A 121 -8.87 -3.72 -4.56
N LYS A 122 -8.42 -3.34 -3.36
CA LYS A 122 -9.29 -3.32 -2.18
C LYS A 122 -10.45 -2.35 -2.33
N ASP A 123 -10.23 -1.22 -2.99
CA ASP A 123 -11.27 -0.22 -3.24
C ASP A 123 -12.34 -0.79 -4.20
N ILE A 124 -11.93 -1.43 -5.30
CA ILE A 124 -12.84 -2.09 -6.23
C ILE A 124 -13.59 -3.25 -5.54
N ILE A 125 -12.89 -4.09 -4.77
CA ILE A 125 -13.51 -5.18 -4.00
C ILE A 125 -14.55 -4.63 -3.02
N ALA A 126 -14.30 -3.49 -2.39
CA ALA A 126 -15.26 -2.88 -1.48
C ALA A 126 -16.54 -2.42 -2.20
N TYR A 127 -16.46 -1.96 -3.45
CA TYR A 127 -17.66 -1.74 -4.26
C TYR A 127 -18.45 -3.02 -4.47
N TYR A 128 -17.81 -4.12 -4.88
CA TYR A 128 -18.48 -5.41 -5.03
C TYR A 128 -19.11 -5.89 -3.73
N ARG A 129 -18.38 -5.80 -2.61
CA ARG A 129 -18.87 -6.20 -1.29
C ARG A 129 -20.14 -5.43 -0.91
N LEU A 130 -20.15 -4.11 -1.14
CA LEU A 130 -21.30 -3.28 -0.84
C LEU A 130 -22.50 -3.56 -1.77
N VAL A 131 -22.25 -3.89 -3.03
CA VAL A 131 -23.28 -4.29 -3.99
C VAL A 131 -23.92 -5.62 -3.59
N VAL A 132 -23.14 -6.59 -3.13
CA VAL A 132 -23.62 -7.91 -2.70
C VAL A 132 -24.26 -7.85 -1.31
N ASN A 133 -23.71 -7.06 -0.42
CA ASN A 133 -24.20 -6.87 0.94
C ASN A 133 -24.14 -5.37 1.31
N PRO A 134 -25.25 -4.65 1.15
CA PRO A 134 -25.31 -3.22 1.50
C PRO A 134 -25.05 -2.91 2.98
N ASP A 135 -25.19 -3.88 3.87
CA ASP A 135 -24.93 -3.73 5.29
C ASP A 135 -23.45 -3.93 5.67
N ASP A 136 -22.57 -4.11 4.69
CA ASP A 136 -21.12 -4.19 4.91
C ASP A 136 -20.54 -2.81 5.26
N GLU A 137 -20.47 -2.51 6.55
CA GLU A 137 -19.99 -1.22 7.04
C GLU A 137 -18.53 -0.92 6.69
N GLU A 138 -17.69 -1.93 6.66
CA GLU A 138 -16.28 -1.74 6.29
C GLU A 138 -16.17 -1.29 4.84
N ALA A 139 -16.87 -1.97 3.94
CA ALA A 139 -16.94 -1.62 2.54
C ALA A 139 -17.56 -0.23 2.33
N PHE A 140 -18.66 0.07 3.02
CA PHE A 140 -19.33 1.36 2.99
C PHE A 140 -18.36 2.50 3.37
N ARG A 141 -17.72 2.41 4.54
CA ARG A 141 -16.77 3.43 5.04
C ARG A 141 -15.60 3.62 4.09
N ARG A 142 -15.16 2.55 3.43
CA ARG A 142 -14.04 2.57 2.52
C ARG A 142 -14.33 3.36 1.25
N ILE A 143 -15.53 3.22 0.68
CA ILE A 143 -15.84 3.75 -0.65
C ILE A 143 -16.78 4.95 -0.68
N ILE A 144 -17.41 5.32 0.42
CA ILE A 144 -18.36 6.44 0.45
C ILE A 144 -17.73 7.75 -0.06
N ASN A 145 -16.44 7.95 0.18
CA ASN A 145 -15.68 9.10 -0.34
C ASN A 145 -14.52 8.70 -1.25
N TYR A 146 -14.62 7.56 -1.91
CA TYR A 146 -13.64 7.13 -2.91
C TYR A 146 -14.33 6.68 -4.21
N PRO A 147 -13.99 7.26 -5.37
CA PRO A 147 -13.19 8.50 -5.53
C PRO A 147 -13.77 9.70 -4.79
N ALA A 148 -12.98 10.77 -4.62
CA ALA A 148 -13.32 11.90 -3.77
C ALA A 148 -14.68 12.53 -4.13
N ARG A 149 -15.67 12.44 -3.25
CA ARG A 149 -17.03 13.01 -3.40
C ARG A 149 -17.28 14.21 -2.48
N GLY A 150 -16.28 14.59 -1.69
CA GLY A 150 -16.42 15.66 -0.68
C GLY A 150 -17.32 15.26 0.49
N ILE A 151 -17.34 13.96 0.84
CA ILE A 151 -17.98 13.41 2.03
C ILE A 151 -16.87 13.18 3.06
N GLY A 152 -16.68 14.12 3.97
CA GLY A 152 -15.62 14.09 4.96
C GLY A 152 -15.94 13.26 6.19
N ASN A 153 -14.92 13.03 7.04
CA ASN A 153 -15.03 12.25 8.26
C ASN A 153 -16.14 12.74 9.22
N THR A 154 -16.36 14.04 9.31
CA THR A 154 -17.44 14.61 10.12
C THR A 154 -18.83 14.15 9.66
N THR A 155 -19.03 14.01 8.36
CA THR A 155 -20.28 13.47 7.80
C THR A 155 -20.42 12.00 8.11
N ILE A 156 -19.33 11.21 7.97
CA ILE A 156 -19.32 9.78 8.30
C ILE A 156 -19.68 9.57 9.78
N LEU A 157 -19.12 10.37 10.69
CA LEU A 157 -19.45 10.29 12.11
C LEU A 157 -20.94 10.60 12.39
N LYS A 158 -21.55 11.55 11.66
CA LYS A 158 -22.98 11.85 11.78
C LYS A 158 -23.84 10.66 11.30
N ILE A 159 -23.44 10.00 10.19
CA ILE A 159 -24.14 8.81 9.69
C ILE A 159 -24.06 7.70 10.74
N VAL A 160 -22.88 7.46 11.33
CA VAL A 160 -22.69 6.45 12.37
C VAL A 160 -23.59 6.74 13.59
N ALA A 161 -23.59 7.97 14.09
CA ALA A 161 -24.41 8.33 15.25
C ALA A 161 -25.90 8.16 14.96
N ALA A 162 -26.37 8.53 13.77
CA ALA A 162 -27.76 8.34 13.35
C ALA A 162 -28.12 6.87 13.22
N ALA A 163 -27.23 6.06 12.63
CA ALA A 163 -27.40 4.59 12.51
C ALA A 163 -27.53 3.91 13.89
N GLU A 164 -26.60 4.24 14.80
CA GLU A 164 -26.61 3.72 16.18
C GLU A 164 -27.90 4.12 16.92
N GLN A 165 -28.34 5.37 16.78
CA GLN A 165 -29.55 5.86 17.43
C GLN A 165 -30.84 5.19 16.92
N SER A 166 -30.88 4.90 15.62
CA SER A 166 -32.04 4.26 14.96
C SER A 166 -31.97 2.75 14.95
N GLY A 167 -30.83 2.14 15.30
CA GLY A 167 -30.62 0.70 15.29
C GLY A 167 -30.63 0.07 13.90
N VAL A 168 -30.15 0.82 12.87
CA VAL A 168 -30.10 0.40 11.46
C VAL A 168 -28.66 0.48 10.92
N SER A 169 -28.44 -0.09 9.72
CA SER A 169 -27.11 -0.02 9.08
C SER A 169 -26.76 1.38 8.56
N LEU A 170 -25.49 1.62 8.25
CA LEU A 170 -25.04 2.88 7.63
C LEU A 170 -25.70 3.09 6.27
N TRP A 171 -25.91 2.01 5.52
CA TRP A 171 -26.60 2.04 4.23
C TRP A 171 -28.05 2.47 4.38
N GLU A 172 -28.77 1.80 5.29
CA GLU A 172 -30.17 2.13 5.58
C GLU A 172 -30.34 3.58 6.05
N THR A 173 -29.40 4.08 6.84
CA THR A 173 -29.37 5.48 7.28
C THR A 173 -29.32 6.46 6.13
N ILE A 174 -28.54 6.20 5.06
CA ILE A 174 -28.50 7.09 3.90
C ILE A 174 -29.63 6.83 2.90
N CYS A 175 -30.26 5.67 2.95
CA CYS A 175 -31.47 5.39 2.17
C CYS A 175 -32.69 6.17 2.70
N HIS A 176 -32.82 6.26 4.01
CA HIS A 176 -33.94 6.89 4.71
C HIS A 176 -33.44 7.95 5.72
N PRO A 177 -32.72 9.01 5.25
CA PRO A 177 -31.99 9.93 6.13
C PRO A 177 -32.89 10.72 7.08
N MET A 178 -34.10 11.08 6.65
CA MET A 178 -35.02 11.84 7.48
C MET A 178 -35.64 10.97 8.58
N GLU A 179 -35.99 9.72 8.25
CA GLU A 179 -36.56 8.77 9.18
C GLU A 179 -35.55 8.36 10.25
N ASN A 180 -34.29 8.25 9.88
CA ASN A 180 -33.19 7.85 10.76
C ASN A 180 -32.50 9.06 11.42
N GLY A 181 -33.09 10.26 11.34
CA GLY A 181 -32.61 11.44 12.06
C GLY A 181 -31.23 11.96 11.60
N LEU A 182 -30.84 11.71 10.35
CA LEU A 182 -29.56 12.17 9.82
C LEU A 182 -29.60 13.69 9.54
N ASP A 183 -28.96 14.47 10.40
CA ASP A 183 -28.86 15.94 10.26
C ASP A 183 -27.58 16.35 9.54
N VAL A 184 -27.70 16.67 8.25
CA VAL A 184 -26.65 17.22 7.39
C VAL A 184 -27.21 18.33 6.52
N ASN A 185 -26.33 19.26 6.09
CA ASN A 185 -26.77 20.33 5.18
C ASN A 185 -27.19 19.80 3.80
N LYS A 186 -27.94 20.63 3.06
CA LYS A 186 -28.49 20.28 1.73
C LYS A 186 -27.41 19.81 0.73
N GLY A 187 -26.24 20.45 0.72
CA GLY A 187 -25.14 20.08 -0.17
C GLY A 187 -24.54 18.70 0.16
N THR A 188 -24.39 18.40 1.44
CA THR A 188 -23.95 17.07 1.89
C THR A 188 -25.01 16.00 1.62
N MET A 189 -26.28 16.33 1.86
CA MET A 189 -27.40 15.42 1.54
C MET A 189 -27.41 15.05 0.05
N ALA A 190 -27.23 16.03 -0.85
CA ALA A 190 -27.18 15.76 -2.28
C ALA A 190 -26.04 14.79 -2.64
N LYS A 191 -24.85 14.91 -2.02
CA LYS A 191 -23.73 14.02 -2.23
C LYS A 191 -24.01 12.60 -1.73
N LEU A 192 -24.63 12.47 -0.56
CA LEU A 192 -25.02 11.15 0.00
C LEU A 192 -26.08 10.47 -0.88
N LEU A 193 -27.08 11.20 -1.36
CA LEU A 193 -28.07 10.67 -2.29
C LEU A 193 -27.46 10.29 -3.64
N GLY A 194 -26.47 11.05 -4.12
CA GLY A 194 -25.71 10.69 -5.33
C GLY A 194 -24.95 9.37 -5.16
N PHE A 195 -24.27 9.19 -4.02
CA PHE A 195 -23.59 7.92 -3.71
C PHE A 195 -24.57 6.77 -3.57
N ARG A 196 -25.68 6.96 -2.84
CA ARG A 196 -26.75 5.96 -2.71
C ARG A 196 -27.27 5.52 -4.08
N ASN A 197 -27.63 6.46 -4.94
CA ASN A 197 -28.18 6.16 -6.26
C ASN A 197 -27.17 5.41 -7.13
N LEU A 198 -25.88 5.75 -7.06
CA LEU A 198 -24.82 5.04 -7.74
C LEU A 198 -24.73 3.58 -7.29
N ILE A 199 -24.68 3.32 -5.99
CA ILE A 199 -24.60 1.95 -5.46
C ILE A 199 -25.88 1.18 -5.78
N GLN A 200 -27.05 1.81 -5.64
CA GLN A 200 -28.34 1.17 -5.98
C GLN A 200 -28.37 0.74 -7.45
N SER A 201 -27.87 1.57 -8.36
CA SER A 201 -27.81 1.17 -9.78
C SER A 201 -26.96 -0.07 -10.00
N PHE A 202 -25.84 -0.22 -9.27
CA PHE A 202 -25.02 -1.43 -9.36
C PHE A 202 -25.70 -2.66 -8.75
N ILE A 203 -26.45 -2.48 -7.65
CA ILE A 203 -27.24 -3.56 -7.03
C ILE A 203 -28.29 -4.07 -8.01
N ASP A 204 -29.01 -3.17 -8.67
CA ASP A 204 -30.04 -3.50 -9.65
C ASP A 204 -29.44 -4.21 -10.88
N GLU A 205 -28.29 -3.78 -11.34
CA GLU A 205 -27.57 -4.34 -12.49
C GLU A 205 -26.89 -5.70 -12.17
N ALA A 206 -26.48 -5.93 -10.93
CA ALA A 206 -25.78 -7.15 -10.50
C ALA A 206 -26.59 -8.44 -10.73
N GLN A 207 -27.92 -8.34 -10.79
CA GLN A 207 -28.79 -9.50 -11.06
C GLN A 207 -28.77 -9.93 -12.55
N GLN A 208 -28.32 -9.07 -13.44
CA GLN A 208 -28.40 -9.28 -14.89
C GLN A 208 -27.03 -9.36 -15.56
N LYS A 209 -25.94 -9.04 -14.86
CA LYS A 209 -24.59 -8.94 -15.40
C LYS A 209 -23.64 -9.91 -14.72
N ASP A 210 -22.66 -10.38 -15.49
CA ASP A 210 -21.55 -11.10 -14.92
C ASP A 210 -20.60 -10.16 -14.15
N ALA A 211 -19.72 -10.75 -13.33
CA ALA A 211 -18.83 -9.99 -12.48
C ALA A 211 -17.84 -9.10 -13.24
N LEU A 212 -17.40 -9.50 -14.45
CA LEU A 212 -16.47 -8.71 -15.25
C LEU A 212 -17.16 -7.45 -15.79
N THR A 213 -18.31 -7.60 -16.41
CA THR A 213 -19.11 -6.49 -16.95
C THR A 213 -19.51 -5.50 -15.86
N LEU A 214 -19.97 -6.02 -14.70
CA LEU A 214 -20.29 -5.18 -13.56
C LEU A 214 -19.06 -4.42 -13.04
N GLY A 215 -17.89 -5.04 -13.01
CA GLY A 215 -16.65 -4.42 -12.58
C GLY A 215 -16.18 -3.30 -13.47
N GLU A 216 -16.27 -3.49 -14.79
CA GLU A 216 -15.95 -2.45 -15.77
C GLU A 216 -16.86 -1.23 -15.59
N GLU A 217 -18.15 -1.44 -15.35
CA GLU A 217 -19.09 -0.37 -15.07
C GLU A 217 -18.86 0.33 -13.73
N ILE A 218 -18.55 -0.41 -12.67
CA ILE A 218 -18.15 0.18 -11.39
C ILE A 218 -16.96 1.11 -11.60
N ILE A 219 -15.92 0.64 -12.29
CA ILE A 219 -14.71 1.42 -12.54
C ILE A 219 -15.01 2.70 -13.32
N ASP A 220 -15.87 2.60 -14.34
CA ASP A 220 -16.23 3.74 -15.18
C ASP A 220 -17.19 4.71 -14.48
N LYS A 221 -18.36 4.22 -14.02
CA LYS A 221 -19.42 5.05 -13.44
C LYS A 221 -19.04 5.64 -12.07
N ALA A 222 -18.23 4.93 -11.27
CA ALA A 222 -17.72 5.49 -10.02
C ALA A 222 -16.61 6.51 -10.24
N GLY A 223 -15.99 6.57 -11.42
CA GLY A 223 -14.92 7.50 -11.75
C GLY A 223 -13.52 7.05 -11.27
N ILE A 224 -13.32 5.75 -11.02
CA ILE A 224 -12.04 5.20 -10.52
C ILE A 224 -10.92 5.35 -11.56
N LYS A 225 -11.23 5.34 -12.86
CA LYS A 225 -10.23 5.54 -13.93
C LYS A 225 -9.64 6.95 -13.96
N ALA A 226 -10.36 7.92 -13.43
CA ALA A 226 -9.98 9.34 -13.52
C ALA A 226 -9.20 9.81 -12.27
N ASP A 227 -9.09 8.98 -11.24
CA ASP A 227 -8.41 9.24 -9.97
C ASP A 227 -7.03 8.58 -9.99
#